data_fe12098b6229433c68fd5714ee4c58c4
#
_entry.id   fe12098b6229433c68fd5714ee4c58c4
#
_cell.length_a   1.000
_cell.length_b   1.000
_cell.length_c   1.000
_cell.angle_alpha   90.00
_cell.angle_beta   90.00
_cell.angle_gamma   90.00
#
_symmetry.space_group_name_H-M   'P 1'
#
loop_
_entity.id
_entity.type
_entity.pdbx_description
1 polymer ?
#
loop_
_entity_poly.entity_id
_entity_poly.type
_entity_poly.pdbx_seq_one_letter_code
_entity_poly.pdbx_strand_id
1 'polypeptide(L)'
;GYDANSVSDYVEKNIDKKEPVEVTEKTPNIICIMNESLSDLSVLGDFTTNIDYMPFMRSLTENTVKGHLYVPVIGAGTSNTEFEFLSGHTTAFLPSGSNAYMLYINSPLATIVSTLEGQGYNSAAFHPYFSSGWNRVNVYNNMGFNSYKFLENIMDISIMNDYMSNGSDPNYLQQLVDQYYPDRKNMFLRQYISDSYDYQVLINDFENRDRNMPYFMFNVTMQNHGGYTTKFDNFNEEVYITSGDTEYVKANRYLSLVKASDDAFKGLVEYFKGVNEPTVICMFGDHQPSIETKFIADVLGVKDLSGLSLEQEQKRHITPFIIWANYDIAEEEIDKMSSNYLSTYLLKVAGVKLTEYNKYLLNLYKQIPVIDTVGYIDSENNYYTWQSNTKYTTLLNEYEKIQYNNIFDSKNKSTDIFYLEGYKGDEGKEFAKESVKQP
;
A
#
# COMPACT_ATOMS: atom_id res chain seq x y z
N GLY A 1 10.34 -20.22 23.97
CA GLY A 1 10.49 -20.56 22.56
C GLY A 1 9.16 -20.66 21.82
N TYR A 2 9.20 -20.79 20.51
CA TYR A 2 8.00 -20.96 19.70
C TYR A 2 7.30 -22.30 19.97
N ASP A 3 5.98 -22.26 20.16
CA ASP A 3 5.11 -23.42 20.29
C ASP A 3 3.81 -23.18 19.53
N ALA A 4 3.60 -23.91 18.45
CA ALA A 4 2.41 -23.78 17.59
C ALA A 4 1.11 -23.96 18.38
N ASN A 5 1.09 -24.83 19.38
CA ASN A 5 -0.11 -25.12 20.18
C ASN A 5 -0.55 -23.96 21.09
N SER A 6 0.34 -23.03 21.37
CA SER A 6 0.02 -21.88 22.26
C SER A 6 -0.41 -20.63 21.50
N VAL A 7 -0.31 -20.59 20.18
CA VAL A 7 -0.55 -19.40 19.37
C VAL A 7 -2.01 -18.94 19.44
N SER A 8 -2.95 -19.82 19.21
CA SER A 8 -4.39 -19.49 19.25
C SER A 8 -4.84 -18.98 20.62
N ASP A 9 -4.42 -19.63 21.68
CA ASP A 9 -4.78 -19.23 23.04
C ASP A 9 -4.23 -17.83 23.39
N TYR A 10 -2.99 -17.57 22.97
CA TYR A 10 -2.38 -16.26 23.22
C TYR A 10 -3.13 -15.15 22.48
N VAL A 11 -3.46 -15.37 21.20
CA VAL A 11 -4.23 -14.41 20.42
C VAL A 11 -5.59 -14.14 21.06
N GLU A 12 -6.34 -15.17 21.42
CA GLU A 12 -7.66 -15.02 22.02
C GLU A 12 -7.63 -14.29 23.37
N LYS A 13 -6.61 -14.52 24.18
CA LYS A 13 -6.44 -13.83 25.47
C LYS A 13 -6.08 -12.35 25.32
N ASN A 14 -5.57 -11.95 24.18
CA ASN A 14 -5.11 -10.59 23.91
C ASN A 14 -6.02 -9.83 22.93
N ILE A 15 -7.26 -10.23 22.83
CA ILE A 15 -8.32 -9.48 22.15
C ILE A 15 -9.06 -8.63 23.18
N ASP A 16 -9.30 -7.36 22.88
CA ASP A 16 -10.10 -6.49 23.74
C ASP A 16 -11.59 -6.79 23.56
N LYS A 17 -12.15 -7.54 24.52
CA LYS A 17 -13.56 -7.92 24.51
C LYS A 17 -14.50 -6.82 25.01
N LYS A 18 -13.95 -5.75 25.61
CA LYS A 18 -14.74 -4.60 26.10
C LYS A 18 -15.13 -3.64 24.97
N GLU A 19 -14.40 -3.67 23.87
CA GLU A 19 -14.66 -2.87 22.69
C GLU A 19 -14.84 -3.80 21.47
N PRO A 20 -16.00 -4.50 21.38
CA PRO A 20 -16.25 -5.37 20.23
C PRO A 20 -16.34 -4.55 18.95
N VAL A 21 -15.83 -5.12 17.85
CA VAL A 21 -15.92 -4.50 16.53
C VAL A 21 -17.32 -4.69 15.97
N GLU A 22 -17.95 -3.59 15.56
CA GLU A 22 -19.27 -3.61 14.98
C GLU A 22 -19.21 -4.14 13.53
N VAL A 23 -20.02 -5.16 13.23
CA VAL A 23 -20.20 -5.69 11.88
C VAL A 23 -21.55 -5.19 11.36
N THR A 24 -21.53 -4.53 10.20
CA THR A 24 -22.74 -4.04 9.52
C THR A 24 -23.18 -4.99 8.41
N GLU A 25 -24.38 -4.82 7.90
CA GLU A 25 -24.90 -5.62 6.77
C GLU A 25 -24.54 -5.02 5.40
N LYS A 26 -23.80 -3.91 5.35
CA LYS A 26 -23.57 -3.15 4.10
C LYS A 26 -22.74 -3.90 3.07
N THR A 27 -21.77 -4.70 3.47
CA THR A 27 -20.80 -5.37 2.58
C THR A 27 -20.33 -4.44 1.45
N PRO A 28 -19.65 -3.33 1.76
CA PRO A 28 -19.25 -2.37 0.73
C PRO A 28 -18.21 -2.95 -0.23
N ASN A 29 -18.19 -2.46 -1.46
CA ASN A 29 -17.02 -2.68 -2.32
C ASN A 29 -15.81 -2.03 -1.65
N ILE A 30 -14.65 -2.68 -1.72
CA ILE A 30 -13.41 -2.23 -1.09
C ILE A 30 -12.34 -2.13 -2.16
N ILE A 31 -11.80 -0.92 -2.34
CA ILE A 31 -10.75 -0.64 -3.32
C ILE A 31 -9.55 -0.11 -2.57
N CYS A 32 -8.44 -0.84 -2.66
CA CYS A 32 -7.18 -0.45 -2.04
C CYS A 32 -6.20 -0.02 -3.13
N ILE A 33 -5.57 1.13 -2.94
CA ILE A 33 -4.60 1.68 -3.86
C ILE A 33 -3.30 1.95 -3.08
N MET A 34 -2.26 1.21 -3.42
CA MET A 34 -0.91 1.56 -2.98
C MET A 34 -0.27 2.41 -4.07
N ASN A 35 -0.14 3.70 -3.78
CA ASN A 35 0.37 4.67 -4.74
C ASN A 35 1.88 4.75 -4.65
N GLU A 36 2.54 4.36 -5.75
CA GLU A 36 4.00 4.31 -5.83
C GLU A 36 4.64 5.64 -5.43
N SER A 37 5.57 5.57 -4.48
CA SER A 37 6.35 6.70 -3.96
C SER A 37 5.51 7.91 -3.51
N LEU A 38 4.26 7.72 -3.15
CA LEU A 38 3.44 8.82 -2.65
C LEU A 38 3.84 9.17 -1.22
N SER A 39 4.20 10.42 -1.00
CA SER A 39 4.48 10.94 0.34
C SER A 39 4.18 12.43 0.41
N ASP A 40 3.95 12.90 1.62
CA ASP A 40 3.92 14.33 1.92
C ASP A 40 5.24 14.69 2.61
N LEU A 41 6.16 15.29 1.87
CA LEU A 41 7.51 15.59 2.39
C LEU A 41 7.51 16.66 3.49
N SER A 42 6.39 17.35 3.71
CA SER A 42 6.26 18.28 4.84
C SER A 42 6.29 17.61 6.20
N VAL A 43 6.14 16.28 6.26
CA VAL A 43 6.35 15.50 7.50
C VAL A 43 7.80 15.55 7.99
N LEU A 44 8.75 15.85 7.10
CA LEU A 44 10.17 15.99 7.43
C LEU A 44 10.49 17.33 8.10
N GLY A 45 9.76 18.37 7.75
CA GLY A 45 9.97 19.75 8.23
C GLY A 45 9.42 20.77 7.25
N ASP A 46 9.69 22.03 7.50
CA ASP A 46 9.12 23.14 6.73
C ASP A 46 9.88 23.38 5.43
N PHE A 47 9.15 23.53 4.36
CA PHE A 47 9.59 24.06 3.07
C PHE A 47 8.38 24.67 2.35
N THR A 48 8.64 25.49 1.34
CA THR A 48 7.59 26.14 0.56
C THR A 48 7.67 25.77 -0.91
N THR A 49 6.52 25.74 -1.56
CA THR A 49 6.38 25.48 -2.99
C THR A 49 5.56 26.59 -3.64
N ASN A 50 5.64 26.71 -4.97
CA ASN A 50 4.85 27.69 -5.73
C ASN A 50 3.35 27.41 -5.64
N ILE A 51 2.94 26.15 -5.64
CA ILE A 51 1.55 25.69 -5.47
C ILE A 51 1.53 24.49 -4.52
N ASP A 52 0.39 24.20 -3.92
CA ASP A 52 0.21 22.98 -3.13
C ASP A 52 0.28 21.76 -4.05
N TYR A 53 1.06 20.77 -3.66
CA TYR A 53 1.24 19.53 -4.41
C TYR A 53 0.20 18.45 -4.07
N MET A 54 -0.64 18.63 -3.05
CA MET A 54 -1.67 17.67 -2.62
C MET A 54 -2.98 18.37 -2.20
N PRO A 55 -3.52 19.31 -3.00
CA PRO A 55 -4.64 20.11 -2.52
C PRO A 55 -5.91 19.29 -2.30
N PHE A 56 -6.19 18.30 -3.14
CA PHE A 56 -7.37 17.47 -2.99
C PHE A 56 -7.29 16.57 -1.75
N MET A 57 -6.20 15.84 -1.57
CA MET A 57 -6.02 14.95 -0.41
C MET A 57 -6.11 15.73 0.90
N ARG A 58 -5.53 16.93 0.96
CA ARG A 58 -5.63 17.79 2.15
C ARG A 58 -7.06 18.26 2.42
N SER A 59 -7.85 18.45 1.39
CA SER A 59 -9.24 18.93 1.51
C SER A 59 -10.21 17.86 1.98
N LEU A 60 -9.85 16.57 1.87
CA LEU A 60 -10.75 15.48 2.25
C LEU A 60 -10.93 15.42 3.77
N THR A 61 -12.16 15.58 4.20
CA THR A 61 -12.57 15.50 5.62
C THR A 61 -13.88 14.72 5.77
N GLU A 62 -14.84 14.94 4.88
CA GLU A 62 -16.12 14.25 4.93
C GLU A 62 -15.98 12.77 4.60
N ASN A 63 -16.55 11.93 5.45
CA ASN A 63 -16.53 10.46 5.31
C ASN A 63 -15.10 9.93 5.11
N THR A 64 -14.14 10.52 5.84
CA THR A 64 -12.73 10.25 5.64
C THR A 64 -12.03 9.96 6.97
N VAL A 65 -11.27 8.86 6.97
CA VAL A 65 -10.22 8.60 7.96
C VAL A 65 -8.89 8.84 7.24
N LYS A 66 -8.04 9.67 7.77
CA LYS A 66 -6.72 9.92 7.17
C LYS A 66 -5.65 10.10 8.23
N GLY A 67 -4.41 9.89 7.85
CA GLY A 67 -3.32 10.05 8.79
C GLY A 67 -1.96 9.70 8.22
N HIS A 68 -1.02 9.48 9.13
CA HIS A 68 0.35 9.13 8.85
C HIS A 68 0.55 7.62 8.95
N LEU A 69 1.06 7.03 7.88
CA LEU A 69 1.38 5.62 7.81
C LEU A 69 2.90 5.44 7.90
N TYR A 70 3.34 4.61 8.83
CA TYR A 70 4.76 4.26 8.98
C TYR A 70 5.03 2.97 8.22
N VAL A 71 5.90 3.05 7.21
CA VAL A 71 6.19 1.99 6.25
C VAL A 71 7.59 1.45 6.43
N PRO A 72 7.87 0.20 6.00
CA PRO A 72 9.13 -0.45 6.35
C PRO A 72 10.35 0.02 5.55
N VAL A 73 10.18 0.74 4.45
CA VAL A 73 11.24 1.02 3.47
C VAL A 73 11.29 2.48 3.08
N ILE A 74 12.43 2.90 2.48
CA ILE A 74 12.64 4.24 1.93
C ILE A 74 13.16 4.09 0.51
N GLY A 75 12.58 4.80 -0.44
CA GLY A 75 13.07 4.95 -1.81
C GLY A 75 12.95 3.72 -2.72
N ALA A 76 12.75 2.55 -2.15
CA ALA A 76 12.62 1.27 -2.87
C ALA A 76 12.00 0.22 -1.94
N GLY A 77 11.74 -0.99 -2.46
CA GLY A 77 11.22 -2.09 -1.65
C GLY A 77 9.70 -2.11 -1.54
N THR A 78 9.02 -1.64 -2.55
CA THR A 78 7.55 -1.57 -2.67
C THR A 78 6.84 -2.82 -2.17
N SER A 79 7.34 -4.01 -2.54
CA SER A 79 6.71 -5.28 -2.17
C SER A 79 6.74 -5.57 -0.67
N ASN A 80 7.66 -5.02 0.09
CA ASN A 80 7.65 -5.16 1.55
C ASN A 80 6.48 -4.39 2.18
N THR A 81 6.14 -3.23 1.67
CA THR A 81 4.94 -2.50 2.11
C THR A 81 3.66 -3.22 1.69
N GLU A 82 3.62 -3.78 0.47
CA GLU A 82 2.50 -4.65 0.03
C GLU A 82 2.30 -5.81 1.01
N PHE A 83 3.39 -6.49 1.35
CA PHE A 83 3.35 -7.62 2.28
C PHE A 83 2.77 -7.22 3.64
N GLU A 84 3.24 -6.13 4.22
CA GLU A 84 2.74 -5.66 5.52
C GLU A 84 1.26 -5.28 5.46
N PHE A 85 0.87 -4.56 4.41
CA PHE A 85 -0.53 -4.18 4.24
C PHE A 85 -1.44 -5.40 4.10
N LEU A 86 -1.12 -6.31 3.18
CA LEU A 86 -1.99 -7.45 2.87
C LEU A 86 -2.05 -8.46 4.02
N SER A 87 -0.92 -8.76 4.65
CA SER A 87 -0.81 -9.85 5.63
C SER A 87 -1.09 -9.42 7.07
N GLY A 88 -0.92 -8.15 7.41
CA GLY A 88 -0.92 -7.71 8.81
C GLY A 88 0.34 -8.10 9.57
N HIS A 89 1.38 -8.52 8.88
CA HIS A 89 2.68 -8.87 9.45
C HIS A 89 3.68 -7.73 9.29
N THR A 90 4.79 -7.81 9.99
CA THR A 90 5.86 -6.80 9.92
C THR A 90 7.16 -7.40 9.39
N THR A 91 7.82 -6.67 8.48
CA THR A 91 9.15 -7.05 8.01
C THR A 91 10.23 -6.82 9.05
N ALA A 92 9.93 -6.14 10.14
CA ALA A 92 10.86 -5.93 11.25
C ALA A 92 11.35 -7.25 11.88
N PHE A 93 10.55 -8.32 11.80
CA PHE A 93 10.91 -9.65 12.31
C PHE A 93 11.60 -10.53 11.28
N LEU A 94 11.76 -10.05 10.05
CA LEU A 94 12.48 -10.75 8.99
C LEU A 94 13.94 -10.27 8.94
N PRO A 95 14.86 -11.04 8.35
CA PRO A 95 16.25 -10.59 8.23
C PRO A 95 16.35 -9.23 7.54
N SER A 96 17.20 -8.36 8.09
CA SER A 96 17.37 -7.00 7.58
C SER A 96 17.71 -6.99 6.10
N GLY A 97 17.02 -6.12 5.33
CA GLY A 97 17.22 -5.98 3.89
C GLY A 97 16.62 -7.11 3.05
N SER A 98 15.97 -8.11 3.67
CA SER A 98 15.31 -9.16 2.93
C SER A 98 14.00 -8.68 2.28
N ASN A 99 13.60 -9.34 1.20
CA ASN A 99 12.34 -9.09 0.52
C ASN A 99 11.39 -10.27 0.77
N ALA A 100 10.26 -10.00 1.43
CA ALA A 100 9.33 -11.05 1.82
C ALA A 100 8.75 -11.79 0.60
N TYR A 101 8.38 -11.08 -0.45
CA TYR A 101 7.80 -11.66 -1.66
C TYR A 101 8.77 -12.61 -2.38
N MET A 102 10.05 -12.25 -2.40
CA MET A 102 11.07 -13.03 -3.10
C MET A 102 11.49 -14.28 -2.33
N LEU A 103 11.45 -14.25 -0.99
CA LEU A 103 12.10 -15.23 -0.16
C LEU A 103 11.16 -16.10 0.66
N TYR A 104 10.01 -15.59 1.10
CA TYR A 104 9.27 -16.21 2.21
C TYR A 104 7.85 -16.66 1.90
N ILE A 105 7.26 -16.25 0.77
CA ILE A 105 5.88 -16.61 0.44
C ILE A 105 5.87 -17.85 -0.46
N ASN A 106 5.99 -19.02 0.15
CA ASN A 106 6.12 -20.30 -0.56
C ASN A 106 4.94 -21.26 -0.33
N SER A 107 3.93 -20.83 0.39
CA SER A 107 2.72 -21.60 0.70
C SER A 107 1.55 -20.65 0.92
N PRO A 108 0.30 -21.13 0.93
CA PRO A 108 -0.87 -20.28 1.17
C PRO A 108 -0.71 -19.43 2.43
N LEU A 109 -0.93 -18.12 2.29
CA LEU A 109 -0.80 -17.13 3.35
C LEU A 109 -2.16 -16.48 3.61
N ALA A 110 -2.60 -16.47 4.85
CA ALA A 110 -3.79 -15.74 5.27
C ALA A 110 -3.54 -14.23 5.23
N THR A 111 -4.42 -13.50 4.58
CA THR A 111 -4.34 -12.05 4.40
C THR A 111 -5.74 -11.45 4.38
N ILE A 112 -5.83 -10.13 4.14
CA ILE A 112 -7.12 -9.48 3.87
C ILE A 112 -7.88 -10.15 2.70
N VAL A 113 -7.17 -10.70 1.74
CA VAL A 113 -7.77 -11.40 0.58
C VAL A 113 -8.62 -12.57 1.06
N SER A 114 -8.05 -13.48 1.84
CA SER A 114 -8.78 -14.64 2.38
C SER A 114 -9.90 -14.22 3.34
N THR A 115 -9.68 -13.17 4.13
CA THR A 115 -10.68 -12.65 5.06
C THR A 115 -11.91 -12.13 4.31
N LEU A 116 -11.72 -11.39 3.23
CA LEU A 116 -12.83 -10.89 2.41
C LEU A 116 -13.48 -11.99 1.59
N GLU A 117 -12.71 -12.89 1.01
CA GLU A 117 -13.26 -14.03 0.29
C GLU A 117 -14.10 -14.94 1.20
N GLY A 118 -13.70 -15.12 2.46
CA GLY A 118 -14.46 -15.87 3.46
C GLY A 118 -15.82 -15.28 3.78
N GLN A 119 -16.12 -14.08 3.35
CA GLN A 119 -17.42 -13.43 3.49
C GLN A 119 -18.01 -12.98 2.14
N GLY A 120 -17.61 -13.67 1.07
CA GLY A 120 -18.28 -13.61 -0.23
C GLY A 120 -17.73 -12.60 -1.24
N TYR A 121 -16.58 -11.96 -0.96
CA TYR A 121 -15.98 -11.02 -1.89
C TYR A 121 -15.28 -11.71 -3.05
N ASN A 122 -15.40 -11.10 -4.23
CA ASN A 122 -14.58 -11.44 -5.40
C ASN A 122 -13.35 -10.54 -5.41
N SER A 123 -12.17 -11.12 -5.44
CA SER A 123 -10.90 -10.39 -5.28
C SER A 123 -10.13 -10.26 -6.58
N ALA A 124 -9.56 -9.08 -6.81
CA ALA A 124 -8.74 -8.79 -7.97
C ALA A 124 -7.52 -7.96 -7.56
N ALA A 125 -6.41 -8.13 -8.26
CA ALA A 125 -5.23 -7.29 -8.13
C ALA A 125 -4.87 -6.70 -9.48
N PHE A 126 -4.33 -5.47 -9.48
CA PHE A 126 -3.88 -4.80 -10.69
C PHE A 126 -2.60 -4.02 -10.42
N HIS A 127 -1.57 -4.27 -11.25
CA HIS A 127 -0.33 -3.51 -11.26
C HIS A 127 0.09 -3.25 -12.71
N PRO A 128 0.08 -2.00 -13.20
CA PRO A 128 0.34 -1.69 -14.61
C PRO A 128 1.83 -1.71 -14.95
N TYR A 129 2.53 -2.77 -14.58
CA TYR A 129 3.91 -3.03 -14.94
C TYR A 129 4.10 -4.51 -15.25
N PHE A 130 5.32 -4.93 -15.57
CA PHE A 130 5.59 -6.31 -15.96
C PHE A 130 5.21 -7.31 -14.86
N SER A 131 4.56 -8.40 -15.23
CA SER A 131 4.13 -9.47 -14.32
C SER A 131 5.29 -10.17 -13.60
N SER A 132 6.49 -10.13 -14.19
CA SER A 132 7.69 -10.77 -13.64
C SER A 132 8.28 -10.06 -12.41
N GLY A 133 7.80 -8.83 -12.08
CA GLY A 133 8.35 -8.07 -10.98
C GLY A 133 7.98 -8.60 -9.60
N TRP A 134 8.96 -8.66 -8.69
CA TRP A 134 8.78 -8.96 -7.26
C TRP A 134 8.07 -10.29 -6.96
N ASN A 135 8.13 -11.28 -7.85
CA ASN A 135 7.48 -12.58 -7.64
C ASN A 135 5.96 -12.48 -7.39
N ARG A 136 5.31 -11.43 -7.88
CA ARG A 136 3.90 -11.13 -7.57
C ARG A 136 2.94 -12.23 -8.01
N VAL A 137 3.16 -12.85 -9.16
CA VAL A 137 2.27 -13.91 -9.64
C VAL A 137 2.20 -15.07 -8.63
N ASN A 138 3.35 -15.57 -8.18
CA ASN A 138 3.41 -16.60 -7.14
C ASN A 138 2.78 -16.13 -5.83
N VAL A 139 3.09 -14.91 -5.40
CA VAL A 139 2.60 -14.36 -4.14
C VAL A 139 1.08 -14.17 -4.18
N TYR A 140 0.55 -13.59 -5.24
CA TYR A 140 -0.90 -13.34 -5.35
C TYR A 140 -1.68 -14.66 -5.44
N ASN A 141 -1.11 -15.69 -6.07
CA ASN A 141 -1.69 -17.03 -6.04
C ASN A 141 -1.70 -17.59 -4.61
N ASN A 142 -0.61 -17.46 -3.87
CA ASN A 142 -0.55 -17.92 -2.47
C ASN A 142 -1.45 -17.14 -1.52
N MET A 143 -1.75 -15.89 -1.84
CA MET A 143 -2.72 -15.08 -1.10
C MET A 143 -4.17 -15.36 -1.49
N GLY A 144 -4.40 -16.01 -2.63
CA GLY A 144 -5.71 -16.44 -3.08
C GLY A 144 -6.52 -15.39 -3.85
N PHE A 145 -5.89 -14.43 -4.51
CA PHE A 145 -6.61 -13.52 -5.40
C PHE A 145 -7.33 -14.31 -6.50
N ASN A 146 -8.59 -13.98 -6.77
CA ASN A 146 -9.36 -14.64 -7.82
C ASN A 146 -8.86 -14.28 -9.22
N SER A 147 -8.39 -13.05 -9.40
CA SER A 147 -7.83 -12.58 -10.66
C SER A 147 -6.76 -11.52 -10.42
N TYR A 148 -5.88 -11.35 -11.41
CA TYR A 148 -4.90 -10.26 -11.40
C TYR A 148 -4.57 -9.83 -12.83
N LYS A 149 -4.22 -8.56 -12.98
CA LYS A 149 -3.78 -7.95 -14.25
C LYS A 149 -2.45 -7.25 -14.07
N PHE A 150 -1.65 -7.30 -15.12
CA PHE A 150 -0.39 -6.58 -15.23
C PHE A 150 -0.32 -5.80 -16.55
N LEU A 151 0.82 -5.21 -16.86
CA LEU A 151 0.99 -4.42 -18.08
C LEU A 151 0.63 -5.22 -19.34
N GLU A 152 1.02 -6.49 -19.41
CA GLU A 152 0.77 -7.39 -20.52
C GLU A 152 -0.73 -7.60 -20.81
N ASN A 153 -1.59 -7.32 -19.84
CA ASN A 153 -3.04 -7.44 -19.98
C ASN A 153 -3.70 -6.18 -20.56
N ILE A 154 -2.99 -5.06 -20.60
CA ILE A 154 -3.55 -3.78 -21.02
C ILE A 154 -2.87 -3.20 -22.25
N MET A 155 -1.76 -3.77 -22.71
CA MET A 155 -1.09 -3.34 -23.92
C MET A 155 -0.26 -4.46 -24.54
N ASP A 156 0.08 -4.30 -25.83
CA ASP A 156 1.05 -5.16 -26.50
C ASP A 156 2.45 -4.88 -25.95
N ILE A 157 3.04 -5.89 -25.31
CA ILE A 157 4.36 -5.76 -24.68
C ILE A 157 5.49 -5.53 -25.68
N SER A 158 5.29 -5.86 -26.97
CA SER A 158 6.29 -5.60 -28.01
C SER A 158 6.61 -4.11 -28.14
N ILE A 159 5.66 -3.24 -27.81
CA ILE A 159 5.85 -1.78 -27.78
C ILE A 159 6.88 -1.40 -26.73
N MET A 160 6.76 -1.97 -25.51
CA MET A 160 7.73 -1.73 -24.44
C MET A 160 9.10 -2.32 -24.77
N ASN A 161 9.14 -3.48 -25.39
CA ASN A 161 10.39 -4.10 -25.84
C ASN A 161 11.08 -3.26 -26.90
N ASP A 162 10.34 -2.71 -27.84
CA ASP A 162 10.86 -1.78 -28.86
C ASP A 162 11.44 -0.53 -28.18
N TYR A 163 10.69 0.10 -27.27
CA TYR A 163 11.15 1.25 -26.51
C TYR A 163 12.48 0.97 -25.78
N MET A 164 12.56 -0.13 -25.06
CA MET A 164 13.75 -0.50 -24.30
C MET A 164 14.93 -0.85 -25.20
N SER A 165 14.68 -1.50 -26.33
CA SER A 165 15.71 -1.87 -27.31
C SER A 165 16.32 -0.65 -28.02
N ASN A 166 15.61 0.48 -28.03
CA ASN A 166 16.07 1.75 -28.61
C ASN A 166 16.62 2.72 -27.54
N GLY A 167 17.21 2.19 -26.50
CA GLY A 167 17.92 2.96 -25.48
C GLY A 167 17.03 3.69 -24.49
N SER A 168 15.75 3.33 -24.40
CA SER A 168 14.78 3.97 -23.51
C SER A 168 14.74 5.49 -23.69
N ASP A 169 14.71 5.95 -24.93
CA ASP A 169 14.64 7.37 -25.26
C ASP A 169 13.38 8.00 -24.64
N PRO A 170 13.50 9.10 -23.89
CA PRO A 170 12.37 9.70 -23.14
C PRO A 170 11.13 10.00 -23.97
N ASN A 171 11.29 10.30 -25.27
CA ASN A 171 10.19 10.70 -26.13
C ASN A 171 9.74 9.61 -27.10
N TYR A 172 10.52 8.55 -27.25
CA TYR A 172 10.21 7.48 -28.21
C TYR A 172 8.99 6.66 -27.80
N LEU A 173 8.82 6.38 -26.53
CA LEU A 173 7.65 5.64 -26.02
C LEU A 173 6.34 6.34 -26.39
N GLN A 174 6.27 7.66 -26.21
CA GLN A 174 5.07 8.42 -26.55
C GLN A 174 4.78 8.36 -28.07
N GLN A 175 5.80 8.37 -28.89
CA GLN A 175 5.65 8.20 -30.36
C GLN A 175 5.03 6.84 -30.70
N LEU A 176 5.49 5.77 -30.05
CA LEU A 176 4.94 4.43 -30.22
C LEU A 176 3.49 4.35 -29.77
N VAL A 177 3.18 4.91 -28.62
CA VAL A 177 1.81 4.94 -28.09
C VAL A 177 0.87 5.72 -29.02
N ASP A 178 1.30 6.86 -29.53
CA ASP A 178 0.52 7.66 -30.47
C ASP A 178 0.28 6.90 -31.79
N GLN A 179 1.24 6.09 -32.22
CA GLN A 179 1.13 5.28 -33.43
C GLN A 179 0.17 4.10 -33.25
N TYR A 180 0.32 3.33 -32.16
CA TYR A 180 -0.42 2.07 -31.97
C TYR A 180 -1.73 2.24 -31.20
N TYR A 181 -1.82 3.26 -30.37
CA TYR A 181 -2.98 3.55 -29.51
C TYR A 181 -3.40 5.02 -29.58
N PRO A 182 -3.75 5.53 -30.78
CA PRO A 182 -4.01 6.97 -30.95
C PRO A 182 -5.17 7.50 -30.10
N ASP A 183 -6.10 6.63 -29.69
CA ASP A 183 -7.25 6.99 -28.87
C ASP A 183 -7.02 6.90 -27.36
N ARG A 184 -5.86 6.38 -26.95
CA ARG A 184 -5.53 6.25 -25.52
C ARG A 184 -4.80 7.51 -25.04
N LYS A 185 -5.57 8.48 -24.59
CA LYS A 185 -5.02 9.75 -24.08
C LYS A 185 -4.47 9.55 -22.67
N ASN A 186 -3.32 10.20 -22.40
CA ASN A 186 -2.68 10.21 -21.09
C ASN A 186 -2.34 8.82 -20.55
N MET A 187 -2.10 7.85 -21.43
CA MET A 187 -1.76 6.49 -21.03
C MET A 187 -0.45 6.44 -20.25
N PHE A 188 0.57 7.15 -20.72
CA PHE A 188 1.88 7.25 -20.08
C PHE A 188 2.14 8.65 -19.57
N LEU A 189 2.78 8.71 -18.40
CA LEU A 189 3.39 9.89 -17.84
C LEU A 189 4.84 9.54 -17.55
N ARG A 190 5.78 10.20 -18.22
CA ARG A 190 7.14 9.73 -18.41
C ARG A 190 7.12 8.35 -19.09
N GLN A 191 7.84 7.35 -18.56
CA GLN A 191 7.88 6.00 -19.12
C GLN A 191 6.93 5.01 -18.41
N TYR A 192 6.07 5.49 -17.52
CA TYR A 192 5.19 4.63 -16.73
C TYR A 192 3.73 4.93 -17.02
N ILE A 193 2.89 3.92 -16.88
CA ILE A 193 1.43 4.09 -16.95
C ILE A 193 1.02 5.16 -15.93
N SER A 194 0.28 6.16 -16.38
CA SER A 194 -0.21 7.23 -15.51
C SER A 194 -1.23 6.72 -14.49
N ASP A 195 -1.30 7.37 -13.34
CA ASP A 195 -2.36 7.06 -12.36
C ASP A 195 -3.75 7.28 -12.96
N SER A 196 -3.90 8.30 -13.79
CA SER A 196 -5.15 8.58 -14.50
C SER A 196 -5.60 7.40 -15.37
N TYR A 197 -4.70 6.82 -16.14
CA TYR A 197 -5.02 5.65 -16.97
C TYR A 197 -5.19 4.38 -16.14
N ASP A 198 -4.37 4.17 -15.14
CA ASP A 198 -4.53 3.08 -14.15
C ASP A 198 -5.96 3.08 -13.58
N TYR A 199 -6.44 4.24 -13.15
CA TYR A 199 -7.77 4.36 -12.57
C TYR A 199 -8.90 4.17 -13.60
N GLN A 200 -8.67 4.48 -14.88
CA GLN A 200 -9.61 4.13 -15.94
C GLN A 200 -9.75 2.60 -16.10
N VAL A 201 -8.63 1.89 -16.05
CA VAL A 201 -8.62 0.42 -16.08
C VAL A 201 -9.36 -0.14 -14.86
N LEU A 202 -9.08 0.38 -13.68
CA LEU A 202 -9.73 -0.01 -12.43
C LEU A 202 -11.24 0.21 -12.50
N ILE A 203 -11.67 1.37 -12.96
CA ILE A 203 -13.10 1.71 -13.12
C ILE A 203 -13.76 0.77 -14.11
N ASN A 204 -13.10 0.48 -15.23
CA ASN A 204 -13.63 -0.44 -16.23
C ASN A 204 -13.81 -1.86 -15.65
N ASP A 205 -12.84 -2.34 -14.89
CA ASP A 205 -12.93 -3.63 -14.20
C ASP A 205 -14.08 -3.63 -13.19
N PHE A 206 -14.22 -2.56 -12.43
CA PHE A 206 -15.30 -2.39 -11.47
C PHE A 206 -16.68 -2.42 -12.15
N GLU A 207 -16.84 -1.73 -13.27
CA GLU A 207 -18.12 -1.70 -14.01
C GLU A 207 -18.47 -3.05 -14.63
N ASN A 208 -17.49 -3.87 -14.96
CA ASN A 208 -17.66 -5.20 -15.55
C ASN A 208 -17.59 -6.35 -14.51
N ARG A 209 -17.56 -6.03 -13.21
CA ARG A 209 -17.50 -7.04 -12.15
C ARG A 209 -18.78 -7.87 -12.09
N ASP A 210 -18.69 -9.04 -11.45
CA ASP A 210 -19.87 -9.80 -11.05
C ASP A 210 -20.62 -9.04 -9.96
N ARG A 211 -21.81 -8.52 -10.29
CA ARG A 211 -22.62 -7.70 -9.39
C ARG A 211 -23.34 -8.51 -8.31
N ASN A 212 -23.27 -9.83 -8.36
CA ASN A 212 -23.80 -10.70 -7.31
C ASN A 212 -22.86 -10.86 -6.12
N MET A 213 -21.64 -10.33 -6.23
CA MET A 213 -20.61 -10.41 -5.18
C MET A 213 -20.08 -9.01 -4.88
N PRO A 214 -19.78 -8.71 -3.60
CA PRO A 214 -19.01 -7.52 -3.30
C PRO A 214 -17.61 -7.64 -3.89
N TYR A 215 -17.02 -6.50 -4.25
CA TYR A 215 -15.77 -6.42 -5.00
C TYR A 215 -14.64 -5.94 -4.12
N PHE A 216 -13.52 -6.64 -4.19
CA PHE A 216 -12.27 -6.23 -3.59
C PHE A 216 -11.20 -6.08 -4.65
N MET A 217 -10.56 -4.91 -4.71
CA MET A 217 -9.46 -4.61 -5.63
C MET A 217 -8.23 -4.15 -4.83
N PHE A 218 -7.08 -4.73 -5.14
CA PHE A 218 -5.79 -4.24 -4.71
C PHE A 218 -5.01 -3.73 -5.91
N ASN A 219 -4.81 -2.42 -5.99
CA ASN A 219 -4.12 -1.75 -7.10
C ASN A 219 -2.80 -1.18 -6.61
N VAL A 220 -1.72 -1.53 -7.30
CA VAL A 220 -0.38 -0.96 -7.08
C VAL A 220 -0.05 -0.09 -8.28
N THR A 221 0.07 1.22 -8.10
CA THR A 221 0.35 2.16 -9.20
C THR A 221 1.84 2.17 -9.56
N MET A 222 2.18 2.82 -10.67
CA MET A 222 3.57 2.85 -11.17
C MET A 222 4.07 4.26 -11.52
N GLN A 223 3.18 5.22 -11.72
CA GLN A 223 3.49 6.54 -12.27
C GLN A 223 4.70 7.23 -11.63
N ASN A 224 4.77 7.21 -10.30
CA ASN A 224 5.76 8.00 -9.55
C ASN A 224 7.08 7.25 -9.28
N HIS A 225 7.26 6.08 -9.89
CA HIS A 225 8.48 5.29 -9.70
C HIS A 225 9.74 6.13 -9.96
N GLY A 226 10.78 5.98 -9.11
CA GLY A 226 12.08 6.64 -9.30
C GLY A 226 12.76 6.22 -10.62
N GLY A 227 13.78 6.85 -11.05
CA GLY A 227 14.51 8.07 -10.82
C GLY A 227 13.87 9.30 -11.44
N TYR A 228 14.32 10.41 -10.90
CA TYR A 228 13.73 11.70 -11.25
C TYR A 228 14.74 12.62 -11.96
N THR A 229 15.69 12.03 -12.70
CA THR A 229 16.80 12.76 -13.32
C THR A 229 16.51 13.20 -14.75
N THR A 230 15.59 12.52 -15.43
CA THR A 230 15.31 12.74 -16.86
C THR A 230 14.06 13.57 -17.04
N LYS A 231 14.13 14.56 -17.93
CA LYS A 231 12.97 15.33 -18.35
C LYS A 231 12.26 14.64 -19.51
N PHE A 232 10.92 14.57 -19.46
CA PHE A 232 10.07 13.99 -20.50
C PHE A 232 9.13 15.05 -21.07
N ASP A 233 8.89 15.00 -22.39
CA ASP A 233 7.98 15.93 -23.06
C ASP A 233 6.50 15.67 -22.72
N ASN A 234 6.16 14.45 -22.29
CA ASN A 234 4.79 14.08 -21.92
C ASN A 234 4.45 14.40 -20.47
N PHE A 235 5.28 15.17 -19.75
CA PHE A 235 5.09 15.49 -18.36
C PHE A 235 5.32 16.97 -18.09
N ASN A 236 4.30 17.65 -17.55
CA ASN A 236 4.40 19.03 -17.13
C ASN A 236 4.86 19.13 -15.66
N GLU A 237 6.07 19.64 -15.45
CA GLU A 237 6.66 19.82 -14.12
C GLU A 237 6.20 21.15 -13.52
N GLU A 238 4.98 21.19 -12.99
CA GLU A 238 4.33 22.44 -12.53
C GLU A 238 4.64 22.85 -11.09
N VAL A 239 5.22 21.93 -10.28
CA VAL A 239 5.55 22.22 -8.88
C VAL A 239 7.04 22.40 -8.72
N TYR A 240 7.44 23.46 -8.02
CA TYR A 240 8.84 23.67 -7.64
C TYR A 240 8.95 24.25 -6.23
N ILE A 241 10.05 23.93 -5.58
CA ILE A 241 10.37 24.40 -4.23
C ILE A 241 10.88 25.84 -4.32
N THR A 242 10.32 26.70 -3.48
CA THR A 242 10.64 28.14 -3.43
C THR A 242 11.53 28.53 -2.25
N SER A 243 11.70 27.62 -1.28
CA SER A 243 12.61 27.80 -0.14
C SER A 243 13.99 27.17 -0.40
N GLY A 244 14.95 27.54 0.44
CA GLY A 244 16.33 27.04 0.29
C GLY A 244 17.18 27.94 -0.61
N ASP A 245 18.45 27.58 -0.74
CA ASP A 245 19.46 28.36 -1.45
C ASP A 245 19.91 27.72 -2.78
N THR A 246 19.34 26.58 -3.13
CA THR A 246 19.67 25.83 -4.37
C THR A 246 18.40 25.33 -5.02
N GLU A 247 18.50 24.93 -6.29
CA GLU A 247 17.43 24.26 -7.01
C GLU A 247 17.50 22.74 -6.71
N TYR A 248 16.37 22.17 -6.26
CA TYR A 248 16.24 20.75 -5.98
C TYR A 248 15.49 20.08 -7.14
N VAL A 249 16.21 19.82 -8.23
CA VAL A 249 15.61 19.37 -9.51
C VAL A 249 14.81 18.07 -9.36
N LYS A 250 15.36 17.08 -8.67
CA LYS A 250 14.67 15.79 -8.45
C LYS A 250 13.44 15.97 -7.57
N ALA A 251 13.57 16.71 -6.47
CA ALA A 251 12.46 16.97 -5.57
C ALA A 251 11.33 17.72 -6.27
N ASN A 252 11.65 18.72 -7.11
CA ASN A 252 10.66 19.45 -7.91
C ASN A 252 9.91 18.51 -8.85
N ARG A 253 10.63 17.67 -9.56
CA ARG A 253 10.03 16.69 -10.48
C ARG A 253 9.15 15.70 -9.73
N TYR A 254 9.62 15.20 -8.60
CA TYR A 254 8.86 14.31 -7.75
C TYR A 254 7.57 14.97 -7.23
N LEU A 255 7.63 16.19 -6.72
CA LEU A 255 6.43 16.89 -6.22
C LEU A 255 5.43 17.18 -7.34
N SER A 256 5.90 17.39 -8.57
CA SER A 256 5.01 17.51 -9.74
C SER A 256 4.30 16.18 -10.05
N LEU A 257 4.96 15.05 -9.83
CA LEU A 257 4.32 13.72 -9.94
C LEU A 257 3.28 13.51 -8.83
N VAL A 258 3.57 13.93 -7.61
CA VAL A 258 2.60 13.86 -6.50
C VAL A 258 1.34 14.67 -6.84
N LYS A 259 1.52 15.86 -7.42
CA LYS A 259 0.39 16.68 -7.87
C LYS A 259 -0.47 15.96 -8.91
N ALA A 260 0.17 15.29 -9.87
CA ALA A 260 -0.55 14.48 -10.87
C ALA A 260 -1.31 13.31 -10.21
N SER A 261 -0.73 12.67 -9.20
CA SER A 261 -1.43 11.63 -8.41
C SER A 261 -2.63 12.19 -7.65
N ASP A 262 -2.49 13.37 -7.07
CA ASP A 262 -3.58 14.06 -6.37
C ASP A 262 -4.75 14.36 -7.31
N ASP A 263 -4.46 14.86 -8.50
CA ASP A 263 -5.46 15.15 -9.53
C ASP A 263 -6.18 13.86 -9.98
N ALA A 264 -5.43 12.78 -10.21
CA ALA A 264 -6.00 11.49 -10.60
C ALA A 264 -6.89 10.91 -9.49
N PHE A 265 -6.45 10.99 -8.24
CA PHE A 265 -7.24 10.51 -7.10
C PHE A 265 -8.54 11.29 -6.93
N LYS A 266 -8.51 12.60 -7.16
CA LYS A 266 -9.71 13.43 -7.19
C LYS A 266 -10.73 12.89 -8.20
N GLY A 267 -10.28 12.58 -9.41
CA GLY A 267 -11.15 12.00 -10.45
C GLY A 267 -11.75 10.66 -10.04
N LEU A 268 -10.98 9.82 -9.38
CA LEU A 268 -11.46 8.52 -8.88
C LEU A 268 -12.53 8.67 -7.80
N VAL A 269 -12.30 9.53 -6.82
CA VAL A 269 -13.27 9.82 -5.75
C VAL A 269 -14.56 10.40 -6.34
N GLU A 270 -14.45 11.34 -7.27
CA GLU A 270 -15.62 11.92 -7.96
C GLU A 270 -16.44 10.85 -8.69
N TYR A 271 -15.79 9.90 -9.34
CA TYR A 271 -16.47 8.77 -9.96
C TYR A 271 -17.28 7.96 -8.93
N PHE A 272 -16.67 7.57 -7.82
CA PHE A 272 -17.33 6.74 -6.80
C PHE A 272 -18.39 7.50 -6.01
N LYS A 273 -18.35 8.83 -5.95
CA LYS A 273 -19.45 9.63 -5.42
C LYS A 273 -20.74 9.43 -6.21
N GLY A 274 -20.64 9.14 -7.51
CA GLY A 274 -21.79 8.85 -8.38
C GLY A 274 -22.24 7.39 -8.40
N VAL A 275 -21.57 6.50 -7.69
CA VAL A 275 -21.91 5.08 -7.62
C VAL A 275 -22.91 4.86 -6.48
N ASN A 276 -24.04 4.19 -6.78
CA ASN A 276 -25.11 3.96 -5.79
C ASN A 276 -24.78 2.88 -4.76
N GLU A 277 -23.83 1.98 -5.06
CA GLU A 277 -23.43 0.95 -4.12
C GLU A 277 -22.42 1.49 -3.11
N PRO A 278 -22.50 1.10 -1.82
CA PRO A 278 -21.52 1.52 -0.84
C PRO A 278 -20.13 1.05 -1.23
N THR A 279 -19.19 1.97 -1.24
CA THR A 279 -17.80 1.73 -1.64
C THR A 279 -16.84 2.45 -0.71
N VAL A 280 -15.81 1.75 -0.28
CA VAL A 280 -14.71 2.29 0.53
C VAL A 280 -13.44 2.24 -0.30
N ILE A 281 -12.71 3.35 -0.33
CA ILE A 281 -11.39 3.45 -0.97
C ILE A 281 -10.34 3.66 0.10
N CYS A 282 -9.32 2.79 0.14
CA CYS A 282 -8.14 2.96 0.96
C CYS A 282 -6.95 3.25 0.05
N MET A 283 -6.35 4.42 0.18
CA MET A 283 -5.19 4.82 -0.61
C MET A 283 -4.04 5.19 0.31
N PHE A 284 -2.82 4.74 0.00
CA PHE A 284 -1.64 5.01 0.80
C PHE A 284 -0.37 4.97 -0.05
N GLY A 285 0.69 5.63 0.44
CA GLY A 285 2.01 5.56 -0.17
C GLY A 285 2.82 4.37 0.35
N ASP A 286 3.63 3.77 -0.50
CA ASP A 286 4.47 2.62 -0.15
C ASP A 286 5.78 3.01 0.52
N HIS A 287 6.36 4.16 0.16
CA HIS A 287 7.59 4.72 0.74
C HIS A 287 7.79 6.15 0.27
N GLN A 288 8.68 6.86 0.95
CA GLN A 288 9.18 8.16 0.48
C GLN A 288 10.15 7.97 -0.69
N PRO A 289 10.33 9.01 -1.53
CA PRO A 289 11.15 8.91 -2.73
C PRO A 289 12.64 8.96 -2.45
N SER A 290 13.43 8.42 -3.39
CA SER A 290 14.87 8.64 -3.46
C SER A 290 15.14 9.92 -4.26
N ILE A 291 15.32 11.02 -3.56
CA ILE A 291 15.62 12.35 -4.12
C ILE A 291 16.91 12.89 -3.51
N GLU A 292 17.25 14.17 -3.79
CA GLU A 292 18.48 14.76 -3.27
C GLU A 292 18.56 14.63 -1.73
N THR A 293 19.61 13.99 -1.24
CA THR A 293 19.88 13.91 0.21
C THR A 293 20.06 15.29 0.83
N LYS A 294 20.60 16.25 0.05
CA LYS A 294 20.69 17.65 0.49
C LYS A 294 19.31 18.25 0.80
N PHE A 295 18.31 17.98 -0.03
CA PHE A 295 16.95 18.47 0.24
C PHE A 295 16.39 17.88 1.54
N ILE A 296 16.52 16.58 1.72
CA ILE A 296 16.05 15.88 2.93
C ILE A 296 16.76 16.47 4.18
N ALA A 297 18.08 16.63 4.13
CA ALA A 297 18.86 17.21 5.23
C ALA A 297 18.45 18.65 5.53
N ASP A 298 18.29 19.47 4.49
CA ASP A 298 17.87 20.88 4.64
C ASP A 298 16.50 21.00 5.32
N VAL A 299 15.56 20.19 4.92
CA VAL A 299 14.20 20.19 5.49
C VAL A 299 14.20 19.64 6.93
N LEU A 300 14.98 18.60 7.21
CA LEU A 300 15.15 18.08 8.57
C LEU A 300 15.95 19.05 9.47
N GLY A 301 16.62 20.04 8.90
CA GLY A 301 17.45 20.97 9.66
C GLY A 301 18.76 20.37 10.16
N VAL A 302 19.32 19.41 9.44
CA VAL A 302 20.57 18.73 9.77
C VAL A 302 21.61 18.96 8.67
N LYS A 303 22.89 18.74 8.99
CA LYS A 303 23.99 18.91 8.05
C LYS A 303 23.98 17.83 6.97
N ASP A 304 23.75 16.59 7.36
CA ASP A 304 23.66 15.41 6.49
C ASP A 304 22.76 14.36 7.15
N LEU A 305 22.56 13.22 6.48
CA LEU A 305 21.69 12.17 6.97
C LEU A 305 22.38 11.15 7.88
N SER A 306 23.64 11.38 8.25
CA SER A 306 24.33 10.59 9.25
C SER A 306 23.92 11.07 10.66
N GLY A 307 23.78 10.14 11.60
CA GLY A 307 23.51 10.49 13.00
C GLY A 307 22.15 11.13 13.26
N LEU A 308 21.12 10.82 12.45
CA LEU A 308 19.76 11.24 12.73
C LEU A 308 19.28 10.70 14.09
N SER A 309 18.47 11.47 14.80
CA SER A 309 17.76 10.97 15.98
C SER A 309 16.76 9.89 15.55
N LEU A 310 16.34 9.06 16.51
CA LEU A 310 15.35 8.01 16.25
C LEU A 310 14.05 8.60 15.72
N GLU A 311 13.61 9.73 16.26
CA GLU A 311 12.42 10.44 15.77
C GLU A 311 12.60 10.94 14.33
N GLN A 312 13.76 11.47 13.98
CA GLN A 312 14.05 11.91 12.61
C GLN A 312 14.10 10.73 11.63
N GLU A 313 14.68 9.60 12.03
CA GLU A 313 14.66 8.40 11.19
C GLU A 313 13.24 7.90 10.95
N GLN A 314 12.39 7.90 11.98
CA GLN A 314 10.99 7.52 11.84
C GLN A 314 10.24 8.45 10.88
N LYS A 315 10.53 9.75 10.88
CA LYS A 315 9.92 10.70 9.92
C LYS A 315 10.16 10.31 8.47
N ARG A 316 11.28 9.68 8.15
CA ARG A 316 11.60 9.23 6.80
C ARG A 316 10.78 8.00 6.37
N HIS A 317 10.06 7.37 7.27
CA HIS A 317 9.18 6.24 7.02
C HIS A 317 7.70 6.60 6.95
N ILE A 318 7.36 7.88 6.98
CA ILE A 318 5.96 8.34 6.98
C ILE A 318 5.48 8.56 5.54
N THR A 319 4.33 7.94 5.23
CA THR A 319 3.55 8.22 4.03
C THR A 319 2.11 8.57 4.44
N PRO A 320 1.32 9.21 3.56
CA PRO A 320 -0.09 9.44 3.86
C PRO A 320 -0.91 8.17 3.66
N PHE A 321 -2.00 8.05 4.41
CA PHE A 321 -3.08 7.12 4.08
C PHE A 321 -4.43 7.82 4.19
N ILE A 322 -5.37 7.37 3.38
CA ILE A 322 -6.74 7.86 3.32
C ILE A 322 -7.67 6.66 3.21
N ILE A 323 -8.70 6.61 4.07
CA ILE A 323 -9.84 5.72 3.92
C ILE A 323 -11.05 6.63 3.71
N TRP A 324 -11.62 6.57 2.51
CA TRP A 324 -12.77 7.38 2.12
C TRP A 324 -13.92 6.46 1.73
N ALA A 325 -15.13 6.86 2.08
CA ALA A 325 -16.33 6.14 1.69
C ALA A 325 -17.33 7.07 0.98
N ASN A 326 -18.11 6.51 0.07
CA ASN A 326 -19.22 7.24 -0.57
C ASN A 326 -20.51 7.19 0.26
N TYR A 327 -20.40 6.83 1.52
CA TYR A 327 -21.48 6.81 2.50
C TYR A 327 -20.91 7.22 3.87
N ASP A 328 -21.78 7.40 4.86
CA ASP A 328 -21.38 7.88 6.17
C ASP A 328 -20.47 6.88 6.90
N ILE A 329 -19.29 7.33 7.23
CA ILE A 329 -18.36 6.67 8.14
C ILE A 329 -17.88 7.67 9.20
N ALA A 330 -17.41 7.16 10.33
CA ALA A 330 -16.79 8.01 11.35
C ALA A 330 -15.53 8.68 10.79
N GLU A 331 -15.43 10.00 10.99
CA GLU A 331 -14.30 10.79 10.54
C GLU A 331 -13.22 10.83 11.59
N GLU A 332 -11.98 10.58 11.20
CA GLU A 332 -10.84 10.55 12.11
C GLU A 332 -9.58 11.09 11.45
N GLU A 333 -8.72 11.73 12.25
CA GLU A 333 -7.32 11.98 11.91
C GLU A 333 -6.44 11.12 12.81
N ILE A 334 -5.58 10.29 12.21
CA ILE A 334 -4.74 9.34 12.91
C ILE A 334 -3.29 9.81 12.82
N ASP A 335 -2.71 10.14 13.98
CA ASP A 335 -1.35 10.65 14.05
C ASP A 335 -0.32 9.60 13.63
N LYS A 336 -0.48 8.36 14.10
CA LYS A 336 0.49 7.28 13.84
C LYS A 336 -0.19 5.93 13.68
N MET A 337 0.16 5.24 12.60
CA MET A 337 -0.20 3.85 12.36
C MET A 337 0.87 3.22 11.45
N SER A 338 1.39 2.06 11.80
CA SER A 338 2.26 1.33 10.87
C SER A 338 1.47 0.45 9.90
N SER A 339 2.09 0.15 8.76
CA SER A 339 1.41 -0.50 7.62
C SER A 339 0.87 -1.91 7.93
N ASN A 340 1.40 -2.58 8.94
CA ASN A 340 0.89 -3.87 9.40
C ASN A 340 -0.53 -3.81 10.00
N TYR A 341 -1.00 -2.64 10.39
CA TYR A 341 -2.34 -2.45 10.97
C TYR A 341 -3.39 -1.96 9.96
N LEU A 342 -2.96 -1.40 8.82
CA LEU A 342 -3.86 -0.62 7.97
C LEU A 342 -5.01 -1.46 7.40
N SER A 343 -4.74 -2.68 6.91
CA SER A 343 -5.81 -3.51 6.35
C SER A 343 -6.83 -3.92 7.40
N THR A 344 -6.39 -4.23 8.62
CA THR A 344 -7.29 -4.51 9.74
C THR A 344 -8.16 -3.30 10.09
N TYR A 345 -7.57 -2.11 10.13
CA TYR A 345 -8.30 -0.87 10.40
C TYR A 345 -9.32 -0.58 9.29
N LEU A 346 -8.93 -0.81 8.04
CA LEU A 346 -9.83 -0.70 6.90
C LEU A 346 -11.04 -1.64 7.02
N LEU A 347 -10.83 -2.89 7.40
CA LEU A 347 -11.91 -3.85 7.60
C LEU A 347 -12.86 -3.39 8.71
N LYS A 348 -12.33 -2.84 9.79
CA LYS A 348 -13.12 -2.23 10.87
C LYS A 348 -13.98 -1.09 10.34
N VAL A 349 -13.40 -0.16 9.60
CA VAL A 349 -14.12 0.99 9.01
C VAL A 349 -15.21 0.52 8.03
N ALA A 350 -14.91 -0.48 7.22
CA ALA A 350 -15.86 -1.05 6.27
C ALA A 350 -17.01 -1.81 6.96
N GLY A 351 -16.88 -2.13 8.23
CA GLY A 351 -17.92 -2.83 9.00
C GLY A 351 -18.08 -4.29 8.63
N VAL A 352 -17.07 -4.92 8.08
CA VAL A 352 -17.07 -6.34 7.72
C VAL A 352 -16.50 -7.21 8.84
N LYS A 353 -16.63 -8.52 8.70
CA LYS A 353 -16.12 -9.47 9.70
C LYS A 353 -14.61 -9.44 9.76
N LEU A 354 -14.07 -9.54 10.99
CA LEU A 354 -12.66 -9.62 11.29
C LEU A 354 -12.30 -11.02 11.79
N THR A 355 -11.08 -11.48 11.42
CA THR A 355 -10.50 -12.67 12.03
C THR A 355 -10.08 -12.39 13.48
N GLU A 356 -9.84 -13.44 14.27
CA GLU A 356 -9.28 -13.29 15.61
C GLU A 356 -7.92 -12.57 15.57
N TYR A 357 -7.11 -12.84 14.54
CA TYR A 357 -5.85 -12.14 14.34
C TYR A 357 -6.04 -10.63 14.10
N ASN A 358 -7.03 -10.24 13.29
CA ASN A 358 -7.36 -8.82 13.11
C ASN A 358 -7.73 -8.15 14.45
N LYS A 359 -8.53 -8.82 15.25
CA LYS A 359 -8.93 -8.29 16.58
C LYS A 359 -7.73 -8.17 17.53
N TYR A 360 -6.82 -9.12 17.48
CA TYR A 360 -5.55 -9.05 18.18
C TYR A 360 -4.73 -7.85 17.74
N LEU A 361 -4.63 -7.59 16.43
CA LEU A 361 -3.90 -6.43 15.90
C LEU A 361 -4.51 -5.11 16.38
N LEU A 362 -5.83 -4.99 16.45
CA LEU A 362 -6.47 -3.79 16.98
C LEU A 362 -6.07 -3.52 18.42
N ASN A 363 -5.97 -4.57 19.25
CA ASN A 363 -5.52 -4.43 20.64
C ASN A 363 -4.03 -4.07 20.72
N LEU A 364 -3.20 -4.68 19.89
CA LEU A 364 -1.78 -4.36 19.80
C LEU A 364 -1.56 -2.90 19.36
N TYR A 365 -2.31 -2.45 18.37
CA TYR A 365 -2.29 -1.08 17.86
C TYR A 365 -2.55 -0.04 18.98
N LYS A 366 -3.45 -0.31 19.88
CA LYS A 366 -3.74 0.60 21.02
C LYS A 366 -2.52 0.80 21.91
N GLN A 367 -1.64 -0.17 22.02
CA GLN A 367 -0.46 -0.14 22.85
C GLN A 367 0.78 0.35 22.09
N ILE A 368 0.98 -0.16 20.90
CA ILE A 368 2.15 0.12 20.06
C ILE A 368 1.67 0.47 18.63
N PRO A 369 1.27 1.72 18.38
CA PRO A 369 0.72 2.11 17.08
C PRO A 369 1.72 2.02 15.92
N VAL A 370 3.01 2.01 16.18
CA VAL A 370 4.04 1.87 15.14
C VAL A 370 4.98 0.74 15.48
N ILE A 371 5.06 -0.22 14.58
CA ILE A 371 6.08 -1.29 14.58
C ILE A 371 6.65 -1.32 13.17
N ASP A 372 7.91 -0.95 13.01
CA ASP A 372 8.58 -0.93 11.72
C ASP A 372 10.04 -1.36 11.81
N THR A 373 10.77 -1.27 10.71
CA THR A 373 12.17 -1.70 10.63
C THR A 373 13.13 -0.82 11.42
N VAL A 374 12.75 0.42 11.73
CA VAL A 374 13.54 1.34 12.58
C VAL A 374 13.41 0.96 14.06
N GLY A 375 12.21 0.63 14.48
CA GLY A 375 11.89 0.34 15.87
C GLY A 375 10.39 0.36 16.08
N TYR A 376 9.96 0.84 17.23
CA TYR A 376 8.53 0.95 17.54
C TYR A 376 8.26 2.20 18.37
N ILE A 377 7.01 2.65 18.30
CA ILE A 377 6.52 3.84 19.01
C ILE A 377 5.27 3.42 19.79
N ASP A 378 5.25 3.70 21.08
CA ASP A 378 4.09 3.36 21.90
C ASP A 378 3.01 4.45 21.86
N SER A 379 1.88 4.19 22.51
CA SER A 379 0.73 5.11 22.54
C SER A 379 1.02 6.43 23.26
N GLU A 380 2.09 6.51 24.04
CA GLU A 380 2.55 7.72 24.74
C GLU A 380 3.65 8.47 23.98
N ASN A 381 3.91 8.10 22.72
CA ASN A 381 4.96 8.67 21.87
C ASN A 381 6.39 8.45 22.41
N ASN A 382 6.62 7.34 23.08
CA ASN A 382 7.97 6.90 23.38
C ASN A 382 8.52 6.11 22.19
N TYR A 383 9.76 6.43 21.79
CA TYR A 383 10.44 5.83 20.64
C TYR A 383 11.47 4.82 21.13
N TYR A 384 11.47 3.64 20.56
CA TYR A 384 12.33 2.53 20.94
C TYR A 384 13.03 1.94 19.72
N THR A 385 14.24 1.42 19.95
CA THR A 385 14.98 0.63 18.95
C THR A 385 14.81 -0.86 19.21
N TRP A 386 15.09 -1.68 18.20
CA TRP A 386 15.05 -3.14 18.34
C TRP A 386 16.14 -3.71 19.23
N GLN A 387 17.22 -2.96 19.48
CA GLN A 387 18.35 -3.39 20.30
C GLN A 387 18.11 -3.25 21.80
N SER A 388 17.06 -2.54 22.20
CA SER A 388 16.76 -2.28 23.62
C SER A 388 15.75 -3.26 24.17
N ASN A 389 15.98 -3.74 25.41
CA ASN A 389 14.96 -4.41 26.19
C ASN A 389 14.02 -3.36 26.81
N THR A 390 12.73 -3.51 26.61
CA THR A 390 11.71 -2.58 27.06
C THR A 390 10.54 -3.35 27.72
N LYS A 391 9.61 -2.64 28.27
CA LYS A 391 8.37 -3.25 28.79
C LYS A 391 7.54 -3.95 27.70
N TYR A 392 7.85 -3.71 26.42
CA TYR A 392 7.14 -4.31 25.29
C TYR A 392 7.86 -5.51 24.67
N THR A 393 9.08 -5.82 25.10
CA THR A 393 9.90 -6.88 24.49
C THR A 393 9.18 -8.23 24.47
N THR A 394 8.55 -8.62 25.57
CA THR A 394 7.78 -9.88 25.66
C THR A 394 6.59 -9.87 24.70
N LEU A 395 5.84 -8.77 24.67
CA LEU A 395 4.68 -8.62 23.79
C LEU A 395 5.08 -8.74 22.31
N LEU A 396 6.19 -8.10 21.92
CA LEU A 396 6.71 -8.13 20.56
C LEU A 396 7.25 -9.52 20.18
N ASN A 397 7.89 -10.22 21.11
CA ASN A 397 8.31 -11.61 20.89
C ASN A 397 7.11 -12.54 20.63
N GLU A 398 6.00 -12.32 21.31
CA GLU A 398 4.77 -13.09 21.07
C GLU A 398 4.16 -12.75 19.71
N TYR A 399 4.16 -11.48 19.31
CA TYR A 399 3.74 -11.10 17.96
C TYR A 399 4.59 -11.78 16.88
N GLU A 400 5.90 -11.84 17.06
CA GLU A 400 6.80 -12.55 16.14
C GLU A 400 6.44 -14.04 16.01
N LYS A 401 6.10 -14.70 17.11
CA LYS A 401 5.69 -16.11 17.09
C LYS A 401 4.38 -16.34 16.34
N ILE A 402 3.43 -15.42 16.49
CA ILE A 402 2.16 -15.46 15.75
C ILE A 402 2.43 -15.32 14.26
N GLN A 403 3.25 -14.35 13.87
CA GLN A 403 3.67 -14.13 12.49
C GLN A 403 4.37 -15.35 11.90
N TYR A 404 5.29 -15.93 12.66
CA TYR A 404 6.01 -17.17 12.26
C TYR A 404 5.03 -18.30 11.92
N ASN A 405 3.98 -18.46 12.70
CA ASN A 405 2.97 -19.48 12.47
C ASN A 405 2.28 -19.33 11.11
N ASN A 406 1.88 -18.11 10.74
CA ASN A 406 1.22 -17.88 9.46
C ASN A 406 2.18 -18.03 8.27
N ILE A 407 3.42 -17.54 8.38
CA ILE A 407 4.34 -17.49 7.25
C ILE A 407 5.09 -18.80 7.08
N PHE A 408 5.60 -19.38 8.17
CA PHE A 408 6.60 -20.45 8.12
C PHE A 408 6.12 -21.82 8.60
N ASP A 409 5.06 -21.89 9.38
CA ASP A 409 4.57 -23.14 9.96
C ASP A 409 3.28 -23.60 9.29
N SER A 410 3.35 -23.88 8.00
CA SER A 410 2.18 -24.29 7.22
C SER A 410 1.53 -25.58 7.72
N LYS A 411 2.32 -26.47 8.34
CA LYS A 411 1.82 -27.76 8.85
C LYS A 411 0.99 -27.60 10.13
N ASN A 412 1.32 -26.62 10.96
CA ASN A 412 0.69 -26.39 12.26
C ASN A 412 0.04 -24.99 12.32
N LYS A 413 -0.36 -24.45 11.16
CA LYS A 413 -0.99 -23.13 11.09
C LYS A 413 -2.25 -23.09 11.96
N SER A 414 -2.36 -22.06 12.80
CA SER A 414 -3.53 -21.79 13.63
C SER A 414 -4.65 -21.21 12.79
N THR A 415 -5.31 -22.06 11.99
CA THR A 415 -6.34 -21.62 11.01
C THR A 415 -7.52 -20.94 11.67
N ASP A 416 -7.83 -21.27 12.90
CA ASP A 416 -8.91 -20.66 13.68
C ASP A 416 -8.73 -19.16 13.96
N ILE A 417 -7.49 -18.69 14.00
CA ILE A 417 -7.22 -17.25 14.24
C ILE A 417 -6.98 -16.47 12.95
N PHE A 418 -6.49 -17.11 11.89
CA PHE A 418 -6.13 -16.43 10.65
C PHE A 418 -7.24 -16.42 9.59
N TYR A 419 -8.20 -17.34 9.68
CA TYR A 419 -9.30 -17.45 8.73
C TYR A 419 -10.64 -17.30 9.43
N LEU A 420 -11.63 -16.78 8.71
CA LEU A 420 -13.00 -16.78 9.19
C LEU A 420 -13.56 -18.21 9.19
N GLU A 421 -14.47 -18.49 10.11
CA GLU A 421 -15.19 -19.76 10.14
C GLU A 421 -15.92 -19.99 8.81
N GLY A 422 -15.76 -21.16 8.22
CA GLY A 422 -16.36 -21.49 6.94
C GLY A 422 -15.56 -21.06 5.71
N TYR A 423 -14.39 -20.44 5.88
CA TYR A 423 -13.47 -20.21 4.77
C TYR A 423 -12.95 -21.55 4.23
N LYS A 424 -13.17 -21.80 2.93
CA LYS A 424 -12.89 -23.12 2.32
C LYS A 424 -11.49 -23.24 1.73
N GLY A 425 -10.64 -22.25 1.90
CA GLY A 425 -9.31 -22.23 1.29
C GLY A 425 -9.38 -22.11 -0.22
N ASP A 426 -8.32 -22.57 -0.88
CA ASP A 426 -8.20 -22.49 -2.33
C ASP A 426 -8.70 -23.75 -3.04
N GLU A 427 -9.33 -24.69 -2.32
CA GLU A 427 -9.89 -25.90 -2.92
C GLU A 427 -10.99 -25.54 -3.93
N GLY A 428 -10.76 -25.91 -5.17
CA GLY A 428 -11.69 -25.66 -6.28
C GLY A 428 -11.59 -24.26 -6.87
N LYS A 429 -10.68 -23.40 -6.41
CA LYS A 429 -10.38 -22.16 -7.11
C LYS A 429 -9.54 -22.43 -8.35
N GLU A 430 -10.08 -22.05 -9.50
CA GLU A 430 -9.22 -21.78 -10.64
C GLU A 430 -8.55 -20.45 -10.37
N PHE A 431 -7.32 -20.47 -9.87
CA PHE A 431 -6.49 -19.27 -9.91
C PHE A 431 -6.46 -18.79 -11.36
N ALA A 432 -6.48 -17.49 -11.54
CA ALA A 432 -6.28 -16.90 -12.85
C ALA A 432 -4.90 -17.32 -13.36
N LYS A 433 -4.84 -18.55 -13.89
CA LYS A 433 -3.68 -19.03 -14.63
C LYS A 433 -3.55 -18.09 -15.81
N GLU A 434 -2.52 -17.23 -15.74
CA GLU A 434 -2.18 -16.35 -16.84
C GLU A 434 -3.38 -15.53 -17.34
N SER A 435 -3.89 -14.64 -16.52
CA SER A 435 -4.58 -13.48 -17.06
C SER A 435 -3.62 -12.63 -17.92
N VAL A 436 -2.36 -12.99 -17.97
CA VAL A 436 -1.31 -12.46 -18.84
C VAL A 436 -1.44 -13.09 -20.21
N LYS A 437 -2.51 -12.75 -20.91
CA LYS A 437 -2.55 -12.96 -22.33
C LYS A 437 -2.05 -11.67 -22.98
N GLN A 438 -1.03 -11.79 -23.81
CA GLN A 438 -0.69 -10.69 -24.69
C GLN A 438 -1.92 -10.36 -25.55
N PRO A 439 -2.28 -9.08 -25.65
CA PRO A 439 -3.39 -8.66 -26.50
C PRO A 439 -3.16 -9.00 -27.97
#